data_4177241c2f8f6aeaa93b60e2967b01a2
#
_entry.id   4177241c2f8f6aeaa93b60e2967b01a2
#
_cell.length_a   1.000
_cell.length_b   1.000
_cell.length_c   1.000
_cell.angle_alpha   90.00
_cell.angle_beta   90.00
_cell.angle_gamma   90.00
#
_symmetry.space_group_name_H-M   'P 1'
#
loop_
_entity.id
_entity.type
_entity.pdbx_description
1 polymer ?
#
loop_
_entity_poly.entity_id
_entity_poly.type
_entity_poly.pdbx_seq_one_letter_code
_entity_poly.pdbx_strand_id
1 'polypeptide(L)'
;MLQNAQHTDEQRIEHLILDYKHFRVGRSVILHADCFEWMGRIPENSVHAIVTDPPYGVKEYDFDQLEKRSNGNGGIWRIPPSFDGHERAPLPRFTALNPKERATLRRFFLEWGKVAFHALRPGGHVFLASNAFLSQLVFGVLIESGLEFRTQLVRIVRTLRGGDRPKNAEDEFPDCSSLPRGCYEPWGILRKPLLPGMRVSDCLREYQTGALRRKPDGGPFEDVIYSERTPRDERDMADHPSLKPQSLLRQIVHAALPLGLGIIMDPFSGSGSTVAAAEAIGVLSIGTERHVGYFEMSRRAVPKLAGLETAIERPGQLAFSMD
;
A
#
# COMPACT_ATOMS: atom_id res chain seq x y z
N MET A 1 -5.08 -25.84 -18.03
CA MET A 1 -4.07 -24.73 -18.08
C MET A 1 -4.00 -23.96 -16.76
N LEU A 2 -5.09 -23.41 -16.22
CA LEU A 2 -5.06 -22.57 -15.02
C LEU A 2 -4.62 -23.33 -13.75
N GLN A 3 -5.01 -24.58 -13.54
CA GLN A 3 -4.57 -25.40 -12.40
C GLN A 3 -3.06 -25.69 -12.41
N ASN A 4 -2.48 -25.93 -13.60
CA ASN A 4 -1.04 -26.15 -13.73
C ASN A 4 -0.24 -24.86 -13.42
N ALA A 5 -0.75 -23.68 -13.82
CA ALA A 5 -0.14 -22.39 -13.53
C ALA A 5 -0.11 -22.10 -12.02
N GLN A 6 -1.21 -22.40 -11.32
CA GLN A 6 -1.31 -22.22 -9.88
C GLN A 6 -0.32 -23.10 -9.10
N HIS A 7 -0.21 -24.37 -9.45
CA HIS A 7 0.76 -25.27 -8.84
C HIS A 7 2.21 -24.81 -9.05
N THR A 8 2.51 -24.25 -10.24
CA THR A 8 3.82 -23.69 -10.56
C THR A 8 4.13 -22.45 -9.71
N ASP A 9 3.14 -21.59 -9.44
CA ASP A 9 3.36 -20.38 -8.60
C ASP A 9 3.50 -20.71 -7.12
N GLU A 10 2.84 -21.76 -6.62
CA GLU A 10 3.06 -22.30 -5.27
C GLU A 10 4.49 -22.82 -5.10
N GLN A 11 5.00 -23.59 -6.06
CA GLN A 11 6.40 -24.01 -6.06
C GLN A 11 7.37 -22.83 -6.16
N ARG A 12 7.02 -21.79 -6.93
CA ARG A 12 7.85 -20.60 -7.06
C ARG A 12 7.99 -19.85 -5.75
N ILE A 13 6.93 -19.69 -4.95
CA ILE A 13 7.03 -19.06 -3.63
C ILE A 13 8.07 -19.74 -2.76
N GLU A 14 8.17 -21.08 -2.79
CA GLU A 14 9.19 -21.80 -2.01
C GLU A 14 10.61 -21.34 -2.38
N HIS A 15 10.86 -21.13 -3.65
CA HIS A 15 12.17 -20.64 -4.11
C HIS A 15 12.41 -19.16 -3.78
N LEU A 16 11.35 -18.37 -3.57
CA LEU A 16 11.46 -16.97 -3.20
C LEU A 16 11.74 -16.75 -1.71
N ILE A 17 11.47 -17.72 -0.85
CA ILE A 17 11.74 -17.63 0.59
C ILE A 17 13.23 -17.53 0.87
N LEU A 18 14.06 -18.19 0.06
CA LEU A 18 15.51 -18.28 0.25
C LEU A 18 15.82 -18.80 1.67
N ASP A 19 16.81 -18.17 2.30
CA ASP A 19 17.30 -18.47 3.66
C ASP A 19 16.74 -17.51 4.74
N TYR A 20 15.72 -16.73 4.43
CA TYR A 20 15.17 -15.77 5.37
C TYR A 20 14.24 -16.40 6.42
N LYS A 21 14.31 -15.88 7.65
CA LYS A 21 13.32 -16.20 8.68
C LYS A 21 11.94 -15.80 8.18
N HIS A 22 10.98 -16.69 8.26
CA HIS A 22 9.64 -16.47 7.74
C HIS A 22 8.56 -17.16 8.56
N PHE A 23 7.32 -16.82 8.26
CA PHE A 23 6.15 -17.60 8.67
C PHE A 23 5.11 -17.64 7.54
N ARG A 24 4.20 -18.61 7.64
CA ARG A 24 3.11 -18.80 6.69
C ARG A 24 1.75 -18.61 7.35
N VAL A 25 0.82 -18.07 6.57
CA VAL A 25 -0.61 -18.05 6.88
C VAL A 25 -1.31 -18.48 5.60
N GLY A 26 -1.88 -19.70 5.60
CA GLY A 26 -2.49 -20.29 4.43
C GLY A 26 -1.56 -20.29 3.21
N ARG A 27 -1.94 -19.52 2.19
CA ARG A 27 -1.20 -19.37 0.92
C ARG A 27 -0.18 -18.24 0.91
N SER A 28 -0.12 -17.49 1.99
CA SER A 28 0.69 -16.28 2.12
C SER A 28 1.94 -16.51 2.97
N VAL A 29 3.01 -15.78 2.68
CA VAL A 29 4.29 -15.83 3.38
C VAL A 29 4.74 -14.43 3.76
N ILE A 30 5.28 -14.27 4.97
CA ILE A 30 6.00 -13.04 5.35
C ILE A 30 7.43 -13.40 5.76
N LEU A 31 8.38 -12.65 5.19
CA LEU A 31 9.80 -12.80 5.45
C LEU A 31 10.28 -11.69 6.39
N HIS A 32 11.15 -12.04 7.33
CA HIS A 32 11.94 -11.04 8.05
C HIS A 32 13.16 -10.70 7.20
N ALA A 33 13.04 -9.66 6.36
CA ALA A 33 14.03 -9.29 5.37
C ALA A 33 14.00 -7.79 5.05
N ASP A 34 15.14 -7.25 4.64
CA ASP A 34 15.19 -5.99 3.91
C ASP A 34 14.73 -6.22 2.46
N CYS A 35 13.76 -5.44 2.01
CA CYS A 35 13.16 -5.63 0.69
C CYS A 35 14.14 -5.39 -0.47
N PHE A 36 15.11 -4.49 -0.32
CA PHE A 36 16.10 -4.23 -1.37
C PHE A 36 17.05 -5.42 -1.54
N GLU A 37 17.54 -5.96 -0.42
CA GLU A 37 18.40 -7.12 -0.43
C GLU A 37 17.67 -8.34 -1.01
N TRP A 38 16.46 -8.61 -0.49
CA TRP A 38 15.68 -9.76 -0.93
C TRP A 38 15.28 -9.67 -2.41
N MET A 39 14.71 -8.52 -2.86
CA MET A 39 14.33 -8.34 -4.26
C MET A 39 15.52 -8.38 -5.23
N GLY A 40 16.71 -8.01 -4.78
CA GLY A 40 17.93 -8.13 -5.58
C GLY A 40 18.45 -9.58 -5.72
N ARG A 41 18.01 -10.50 -4.84
CA ARG A 41 18.41 -11.92 -4.85
C ARG A 41 17.43 -12.84 -5.57
N ILE A 42 16.18 -12.45 -5.68
CA ILE A 42 15.18 -13.29 -6.36
C ILE A 42 15.37 -13.24 -7.89
N PRO A 43 14.95 -14.28 -8.62
CA PRO A 43 15.02 -14.26 -10.09
C PRO A 43 14.18 -13.14 -10.69
N GLU A 44 14.57 -12.67 -11.88
CA GLU A 44 13.76 -11.74 -12.65
C GLU A 44 12.36 -12.31 -12.94
N ASN A 45 11.37 -11.42 -13.06
CA ASN A 45 10.02 -11.79 -13.46
C ASN A 45 9.35 -12.80 -12.50
N SER A 46 9.65 -12.71 -11.19
CA SER A 46 9.19 -13.63 -10.17
C SER A 46 7.75 -13.38 -9.72
N VAL A 47 7.29 -12.13 -9.70
CA VAL A 47 5.99 -11.74 -9.15
C VAL A 47 5.09 -11.07 -10.18
N HIS A 48 3.79 -11.21 -9.98
CA HIS A 48 2.78 -10.73 -10.94
C HIS A 48 2.36 -9.29 -10.67
N ALA A 49 2.29 -8.89 -9.40
CA ALA A 49 1.97 -7.53 -9.02
C ALA A 49 2.59 -7.16 -7.67
N ILE A 50 2.77 -5.86 -7.45
CA ILE A 50 3.16 -5.26 -6.18
C ILE A 50 1.99 -4.41 -5.68
N VAL A 51 1.59 -4.61 -4.44
CA VAL A 51 0.60 -3.77 -3.74
C VAL A 51 1.20 -3.37 -2.40
N THR A 52 1.48 -2.08 -2.21
CA THR A 52 2.28 -1.66 -1.06
C THR A 52 2.02 -0.22 -0.60
N ASP A 53 2.23 0.02 0.68
CA ASP A 53 2.23 1.33 1.34
C ASP A 53 3.64 1.61 1.89
N PRO A 54 4.55 2.18 1.08
CA PRO A 54 5.94 2.35 1.45
C PRO A 54 6.13 3.44 2.50
N PRO A 55 7.25 3.43 3.25
CA PRO A 55 7.64 4.55 4.09
C PRO A 55 7.91 5.78 3.21
N TYR A 56 7.23 6.89 3.49
CA TYR A 56 7.37 8.14 2.72
C TYR A 56 8.65 8.92 3.03
N GLY A 57 9.68 8.27 3.59
CA GLY A 57 10.96 8.88 3.92
C GLY A 57 10.88 9.93 5.03
N VAL A 58 9.86 9.88 5.85
CA VAL A 58 9.57 10.87 6.86
C VAL A 58 9.97 10.32 8.21
N LYS A 59 10.60 11.15 9.00
CA LYS A 59 10.99 10.89 10.40
C LYS A 59 9.82 10.48 11.30
N GLU A 60 8.60 10.48 10.77
CA GLU A 60 7.36 10.16 11.48
C GLU A 60 7.34 8.77 12.11
N TYR A 61 8.13 7.84 11.58
CA TYR A 61 8.20 6.46 12.02
C TYR A 61 9.53 6.08 12.68
N ASP A 62 10.43 7.05 12.91
CA ASP A 62 11.62 6.81 13.72
C ASP A 62 11.19 6.50 15.15
N PHE A 63 11.91 5.60 15.84
CA PHE A 63 11.59 5.18 17.21
C PHE A 63 11.36 6.34 18.17
N ASP A 64 12.24 7.33 18.14
CA ASP A 64 12.14 8.54 18.97
C ASP A 64 10.84 9.33 18.70
N GLN A 65 10.33 9.28 17.48
CA GLN A 65 9.10 9.97 17.12
C GLN A 65 7.85 9.16 17.49
N LEU A 66 7.92 7.85 17.41
CA LEU A 66 6.84 6.96 17.87
C LEU A 66 6.71 7.00 19.39
N GLU A 67 7.82 7.05 20.13
CA GLU A 67 7.80 7.25 21.57
C GLU A 67 7.19 8.61 21.96
N LYS A 68 7.56 9.69 21.26
CA LYS A 68 6.95 11.01 21.44
C LYS A 68 5.47 11.03 21.11
N ARG A 69 5.04 10.22 20.15
CA ARG A 69 3.62 10.02 19.83
C ARG A 69 2.88 9.37 21.00
N SER A 70 3.41 8.28 21.57
CA SER A 70 2.77 7.56 22.68
C SER A 70 2.70 8.38 23.97
N ASN A 71 3.71 9.22 24.19
CA ASN A 71 3.81 10.06 25.41
C ASN A 71 3.11 11.42 25.27
N GLY A 72 2.56 11.75 24.10
CA GLY A 72 1.88 13.04 23.83
C GLY A 72 2.80 14.28 23.87
N ASN A 73 4.11 14.10 24.02
CA ASN A 73 5.07 15.17 24.26
C ASN A 73 5.91 15.53 23.02
N GLY A 74 5.45 16.54 22.29
CA GLY A 74 6.28 17.24 21.30
C GLY A 74 6.61 16.46 20.00
N GLY A 75 7.68 16.88 19.34
CA GLY A 75 8.14 16.27 18.09
C GLY A 75 7.31 16.64 16.86
N ILE A 76 7.31 15.78 15.86
CA ILE A 76 6.56 15.95 14.60
C ILE A 76 5.08 15.59 14.73
N TRP A 77 4.67 15.04 15.86
CA TRP A 77 3.28 14.69 16.14
C TRP A 77 2.53 15.87 16.77
N ARG A 78 1.30 16.09 16.33
CA ARG A 78 0.40 17.08 16.91
C ARG A 78 -0.92 16.42 17.28
N ILE A 79 -1.54 16.92 18.33
CA ILE A 79 -2.93 16.61 18.65
C ILE A 79 -3.78 17.60 17.85
N PRO A 80 -4.61 17.15 16.89
CA PRO A 80 -5.47 18.05 16.13
C PRO A 80 -6.54 18.66 17.04
N PRO A 81 -7.01 19.88 16.75
CA PRO A 81 -8.08 20.50 17.50
C PRO A 81 -9.35 19.65 17.43
N SER A 82 -10.09 19.58 18.52
CA SER A 82 -11.40 18.94 18.59
C SER A 82 -12.44 19.88 17.96
N PHE A 83 -13.05 19.46 16.86
CA PHE A 83 -14.16 20.19 16.25
C PHE A 83 -15.53 19.62 16.64
N ASP A 84 -15.56 18.49 17.32
CA ASP A 84 -16.75 17.70 17.63
C ASP A 84 -16.78 17.16 19.08
N GLY A 85 -15.88 17.68 19.96
CA GLY A 85 -15.78 17.27 21.36
C GLY A 85 -15.10 15.92 21.62
N HIS A 86 -14.64 15.22 20.58
CA HIS A 86 -13.95 13.92 20.75
C HIS A 86 -12.45 14.08 20.94
N GLU A 87 -11.85 13.23 21.78
CA GLU A 87 -10.40 13.09 21.85
C GLU A 87 -9.81 12.65 20.50
N ARG A 88 -8.72 13.27 20.12
CA ARG A 88 -8.03 13.02 18.87
C ARG A 88 -6.69 12.34 19.11
N ALA A 89 -6.42 11.28 18.37
CA ALA A 89 -5.09 10.69 18.37
C ALA A 89 -4.07 11.64 17.72
N PRO A 90 -2.82 11.69 18.21
CA PRO A 90 -1.77 12.48 17.59
C PRO A 90 -1.61 12.12 16.09
N LEU A 91 -1.45 13.15 15.25
CA LEU A 91 -1.18 13.03 13.83
C LEU A 91 0.20 13.57 13.51
N PRO A 92 0.92 12.97 12.54
CA PRO A 92 2.17 13.54 12.09
C PRO A 92 1.94 14.93 11.50
N ARG A 93 2.80 15.88 11.84
CA ARG A 93 2.82 17.19 11.20
C ARG A 93 3.26 17.01 9.76
N PHE A 94 2.61 17.73 8.86
CA PHE A 94 3.15 17.85 7.52
C PHE A 94 4.49 18.60 7.61
N THR A 95 5.57 17.92 7.30
CA THR A 95 6.89 18.52 7.21
C THR A 95 7.20 18.72 5.73
N ALA A 96 7.33 19.97 5.31
CA ALA A 96 7.87 20.27 3.99
C ALA A 96 9.30 19.73 3.95
N LEU A 97 9.57 18.77 3.07
CA LEU A 97 10.89 18.21 2.89
C LEU A 97 11.82 19.31 2.34
N ASN A 98 12.97 19.49 2.99
CA ASN A 98 14.02 20.34 2.46
C ASN A 98 14.67 19.71 1.21
N PRO A 99 15.48 20.45 0.43
CA PRO A 99 16.08 19.91 -0.79
C PRO A 99 16.90 18.63 -0.59
N LYS A 100 17.61 18.49 0.52
CA LYS A 100 18.40 17.28 0.86
C LYS A 100 17.52 16.07 1.16
N GLU A 101 16.44 16.27 1.90
CA GLU A 101 15.46 15.23 2.21
C GLU A 101 14.73 14.77 0.94
N ARG A 102 14.36 15.71 0.05
CA ARG A 102 13.78 15.39 -1.27
C ARG A 102 14.74 14.58 -2.13
N ALA A 103 16.03 14.94 -2.16
CA ALA A 103 17.03 14.19 -2.89
C ALA A 103 17.21 12.75 -2.33
N THR A 104 17.16 12.60 -1.00
CA THR A 104 17.22 11.28 -0.35
C THR A 104 16.00 10.44 -0.69
N LEU A 105 14.79 11.01 -0.62
CA LEU A 105 13.55 10.34 -1.00
C LEU A 105 13.57 9.90 -2.47
N ARG A 106 14.02 10.81 -3.36
CA ARG A 106 14.18 10.53 -4.78
C ARG A 106 15.10 9.33 -5.02
N ARG A 107 16.29 9.32 -4.40
CA ARG A 107 17.24 8.21 -4.53
C ARG A 107 16.64 6.90 -4.04
N PHE A 108 15.97 6.91 -2.87
CA PHE A 108 15.31 5.73 -2.32
C PHE A 108 14.31 5.11 -3.32
N PHE A 109 13.40 5.91 -3.86
CA PHE A 109 12.40 5.39 -4.80
C PHE A 109 12.98 5.03 -6.17
N LEU A 110 14.07 5.68 -6.61
CA LEU A 110 14.74 5.28 -7.84
C LEU A 110 15.40 3.90 -7.70
N GLU A 111 16.08 3.66 -6.60
CA GLU A 111 16.70 2.36 -6.30
C GLU A 111 15.63 1.28 -6.10
N TRP A 112 14.60 1.59 -5.32
CA TRP A 112 13.48 0.67 -5.12
C TRP A 112 12.76 0.36 -6.44
N GLY A 113 12.51 1.34 -7.28
CA GLY A 113 11.86 1.16 -8.58
C GLY A 113 12.63 0.20 -9.50
N LYS A 114 13.96 0.23 -9.45
CA LYS A 114 14.81 -0.70 -10.23
C LYS A 114 14.66 -2.14 -9.75
N VAL A 115 14.69 -2.39 -8.44
CA VAL A 115 14.51 -3.76 -7.92
C VAL A 115 13.05 -4.24 -8.06
N ALA A 116 12.08 -3.33 -7.99
CA ALA A 116 10.69 -3.64 -8.29
C ALA A 116 10.49 -4.02 -9.78
N PHE A 117 11.13 -3.27 -10.67
CA PHE A 117 11.14 -3.58 -12.11
C PHE A 117 11.76 -4.96 -12.39
N HIS A 118 12.88 -5.29 -11.73
CA HIS A 118 13.51 -6.61 -11.83
C HIS A 118 12.55 -7.72 -11.39
N ALA A 119 11.93 -7.58 -10.22
CA ALA A 119 11.06 -8.60 -9.63
C ALA A 119 9.76 -8.84 -10.41
N LEU A 120 9.19 -7.79 -11.01
CA LEU A 120 7.93 -7.85 -11.75
C LEU A 120 8.06 -8.58 -13.08
N ARG A 121 7.03 -9.38 -13.42
CA ARG A 121 6.81 -9.89 -14.78
C ARG A 121 6.52 -8.76 -15.76
N PRO A 122 6.83 -8.91 -17.07
CA PRO A 122 6.33 -7.99 -18.10
C PRO A 122 4.82 -7.77 -17.94
N GLY A 123 4.36 -6.53 -18.00
CA GLY A 123 2.95 -6.19 -17.77
C GLY A 123 2.48 -6.23 -16.31
N GLY A 124 3.32 -6.62 -15.35
CA GLY A 124 3.00 -6.63 -13.92
C GLY A 124 2.75 -5.21 -13.39
N HIS A 125 1.72 -5.07 -12.56
CA HIS A 125 1.33 -3.76 -12.01
C HIS A 125 1.92 -3.50 -10.63
N VAL A 126 2.17 -2.22 -10.35
CA VAL A 126 2.48 -1.69 -9.04
C VAL A 126 1.34 -0.80 -8.59
N PHE A 127 0.73 -1.11 -7.46
CA PHE A 127 -0.18 -0.24 -6.73
C PHE A 127 0.57 0.29 -5.52
N LEU A 128 0.93 1.55 -5.55
CA LEU A 128 1.77 2.16 -4.53
C LEU A 128 1.06 3.36 -3.90
N ALA A 129 0.75 3.25 -2.59
CA ALA A 129 0.22 4.36 -1.82
C ALA A 129 1.21 5.52 -1.75
N SER A 130 0.71 6.74 -1.66
CA SER A 130 1.54 7.91 -1.46
C SER A 130 0.80 9.00 -0.68
N ASN A 131 1.56 9.97 -0.25
CA ASN A 131 1.04 11.21 0.30
C ASN A 131 0.73 12.18 -0.85
N ALA A 132 -0.38 12.91 -0.79
CA ALA A 132 -0.80 13.86 -1.82
C ALA A 132 0.27 14.93 -2.16
N PHE A 133 1.14 15.30 -1.20
CA PHE A 133 2.21 16.28 -1.41
C PHE A 133 3.47 15.70 -2.06
N LEU A 134 3.69 14.38 -1.92
CA LEU A 134 4.89 13.70 -2.39
C LEU A 134 4.62 12.81 -3.61
N SER A 135 3.36 12.54 -3.93
CA SER A 135 2.98 11.63 -5.01
C SER A 135 3.61 11.99 -6.35
N GLN A 136 3.64 13.27 -6.70
CA GLN A 136 4.28 13.77 -7.92
C GLN A 136 5.77 13.42 -7.99
N LEU A 137 6.49 13.54 -6.85
CA LEU A 137 7.92 13.18 -6.77
C LEU A 137 8.09 11.66 -6.88
N VAL A 138 7.34 10.92 -6.08
CA VAL A 138 7.44 9.45 -5.99
C VAL A 138 7.09 8.80 -7.32
N PHE A 139 5.94 9.14 -7.90
CA PHE A 139 5.51 8.55 -9.17
C PHE A 139 6.43 8.95 -10.33
N GLY A 140 6.91 10.21 -10.35
CA GLY A 140 7.87 10.68 -11.34
C GLY A 140 9.19 9.88 -11.31
N VAL A 141 9.70 9.60 -10.12
CA VAL A 141 10.93 8.81 -9.95
C VAL A 141 10.74 7.34 -10.34
N LEU A 142 9.56 6.78 -10.09
CA LEU A 142 9.25 5.40 -10.52
C LEU A 142 9.15 5.30 -12.05
N ILE A 143 8.66 6.34 -12.73
CA ILE A 143 8.70 6.42 -14.20
C ILE A 143 10.16 6.43 -14.68
N GLU A 144 11.04 7.20 -14.04
CA GLU A 144 12.48 7.23 -14.36
C GLU A 144 13.18 5.87 -14.14
N SER A 145 12.66 5.03 -13.22
CA SER A 145 13.17 3.67 -13.02
C SER A 145 12.77 2.68 -14.13
N GLY A 146 11.96 3.12 -15.10
CA GLY A 146 11.51 2.33 -16.25
C GLY A 146 10.06 1.84 -16.18
N LEU A 147 9.33 2.12 -15.09
CA LEU A 147 7.92 1.77 -14.98
C LEU A 147 7.04 2.73 -15.79
N GLU A 148 5.97 2.22 -16.41
CA GLU A 148 4.96 3.03 -17.09
C GLU A 148 3.91 3.52 -16.08
N PHE A 149 3.67 4.80 -15.98
CA PHE A 149 2.54 5.33 -15.22
C PHE A 149 1.24 5.08 -16.01
N ARG A 150 0.27 4.41 -15.39
CA ARG A 150 -1.02 4.08 -16.03
C ARG A 150 -2.11 5.06 -15.64
N THR A 151 -2.27 5.28 -14.35
CA THR A 151 -3.23 6.25 -13.78
C THR A 151 -2.93 6.43 -12.28
N GLN A 152 -3.69 7.29 -11.64
CA GLN A 152 -3.74 7.42 -10.20
C GLN A 152 -5.07 6.87 -9.70
N LEU A 153 -5.02 5.91 -8.77
CA LEU A 153 -6.17 5.53 -7.97
C LEU A 153 -6.34 6.53 -6.83
N VAL A 154 -7.53 7.02 -6.64
CA VAL A 154 -7.89 7.97 -5.58
C VAL A 154 -8.74 7.26 -4.52
N ARG A 155 -8.16 7.05 -3.35
CA ARG A 155 -8.92 6.63 -2.19
C ARG A 155 -9.56 7.84 -1.54
N ILE A 156 -10.87 7.96 -1.60
CA ILE A 156 -11.60 9.04 -0.91
C ILE A 156 -11.68 8.67 0.57
N VAL A 157 -10.98 9.46 1.39
CA VAL A 157 -10.99 9.31 2.85
C VAL A 157 -10.75 10.67 3.51
N ARG A 158 -11.66 11.10 4.36
CA ARG A 158 -11.47 12.37 5.08
C ARG A 158 -10.33 12.22 6.09
N THR A 159 -9.31 13.05 5.95
CA THR A 159 -8.19 13.15 6.89
C THR A 159 -8.31 14.44 7.70
N LEU A 160 -7.60 14.50 8.83
CA LEU A 160 -7.51 15.74 9.62
C LEU A 160 -6.34 16.63 9.18
N ARG A 161 -5.65 16.29 8.09
CA ARG A 161 -4.52 17.06 7.56
C ARG A 161 -5.03 18.22 6.72
N GLY A 162 -4.47 19.39 6.93
CA GLY A 162 -4.83 20.62 6.23
C GLY A 162 -6.07 21.31 6.77
N GLY A 163 -6.46 22.40 6.13
CA GLY A 163 -7.53 23.27 6.57
C GLY A 163 -7.19 24.11 7.81
N ASP A 164 -5.94 24.12 8.24
CA ASP A 164 -5.49 24.91 9.37
C ASP A 164 -5.45 26.41 8.98
N ARG A 165 -5.89 27.28 9.86
CA ARG A 165 -5.78 28.72 9.69
C ARG A 165 -4.29 29.15 9.70
N PRO A 166 -3.94 30.29 9.13
CA PRO A 166 -2.58 30.82 9.15
C PRO A 166 -2.06 30.92 10.59
N LYS A 167 -0.92 30.29 10.86
CA LYS A 167 -0.37 30.20 12.21
C LYS A 167 0.00 31.59 12.73
N ASN A 168 -0.41 31.93 13.94
CA ASN A 168 -0.23 33.22 14.63
C ASN A 168 -0.93 34.40 13.94
N ALA A 169 -1.90 34.13 13.07
CA ALA A 169 -2.73 35.12 12.39
C ALA A 169 -4.15 34.57 12.18
N GLU A 170 -4.59 33.67 13.07
CA GLU A 170 -5.86 32.97 12.94
C GLU A 170 -7.06 33.93 13.06
N ASP A 171 -6.90 34.96 13.91
CA ASP A 171 -7.93 36.00 14.13
C ASP A 171 -7.88 37.10 13.07
N GLU A 172 -6.70 37.35 12.48
CA GLU A 172 -6.54 38.31 11.39
C GLU A 172 -7.13 37.80 10.07
N PHE A 173 -7.01 36.47 9.83
CA PHE A 173 -7.48 35.85 8.60
C PHE A 173 -8.42 34.66 8.88
N PRO A 174 -9.60 34.91 9.49
CA PRO A 174 -10.50 33.84 9.95
C PRO A 174 -11.04 32.96 8.83
N ASP A 175 -11.13 33.51 7.61
CA ASP A 175 -11.69 32.83 6.43
C ASP A 175 -10.60 32.21 5.53
N CYS A 176 -9.33 32.22 5.98
CA CYS A 176 -8.22 31.67 5.21
C CYS A 176 -7.75 30.35 5.77
N SER A 177 -7.37 29.43 4.87
CA SER A 177 -6.65 28.21 5.21
C SER A 177 -5.31 28.17 4.51
N SER A 178 -4.26 27.79 5.24
CA SER A 178 -2.90 27.66 4.69
C SER A 178 -2.79 26.56 3.64
N LEU A 179 -3.61 25.52 3.72
CA LEU A 179 -3.66 24.38 2.82
C LEU A 179 -5.10 23.83 2.74
N PRO A 180 -5.48 23.24 1.61
CA PRO A 180 -6.75 22.52 1.55
C PRO A 180 -6.77 21.36 2.54
N ARG A 181 -7.96 21.02 3.04
CA ARG A 181 -8.14 19.83 3.87
C ARG A 181 -8.00 18.58 3.00
N GLY A 182 -7.16 17.64 3.45
CA GLY A 182 -6.98 16.37 2.75
C GLY A 182 -8.24 15.52 2.81
N CYS A 183 -8.77 15.18 1.64
CA CYS A 183 -9.96 14.34 1.47
C CYS A 183 -9.67 13.07 0.68
N TYR A 184 -8.41 12.84 0.29
CA TYR A 184 -8.03 11.66 -0.45
C TYR A 184 -6.60 11.21 -0.15
N GLU A 185 -6.33 9.95 -0.46
CA GLU A 185 -5.02 9.34 -0.48
C GLU A 185 -4.74 8.85 -1.91
N PRO A 186 -3.65 9.32 -2.56
CA PRO A 186 -3.31 8.89 -3.91
C PRO A 186 -2.57 7.56 -3.90
N TRP A 187 -2.93 6.67 -4.83
CA TRP A 187 -2.21 5.45 -5.15
C TRP A 187 -1.75 5.49 -6.60
N GLY A 188 -0.46 5.39 -6.85
CA GLY A 188 0.05 5.26 -8.21
C GLY A 188 -0.22 3.86 -8.75
N ILE A 189 -0.83 3.78 -9.93
CA ILE A 189 -0.89 2.54 -10.70
C ILE A 189 0.17 2.64 -11.79
N LEU A 190 1.25 1.88 -11.60
CA LEU A 190 2.33 1.77 -12.59
C LEU A 190 2.39 0.34 -13.13
N ARG A 191 3.12 0.13 -14.22
CA ARG A 191 3.23 -1.18 -14.86
C ARG A 191 4.65 -1.37 -15.39
N LYS A 192 5.22 -2.56 -15.23
CA LYS A 192 6.38 -2.93 -16.02
C LYS A 192 5.97 -2.99 -17.49
N PRO A 193 6.68 -2.34 -18.42
CA PRO A 193 6.34 -2.36 -19.83
C PRO A 193 6.08 -3.77 -20.36
N LEU A 194 5.21 -3.88 -21.35
CA LEU A 194 5.10 -5.09 -22.17
C LEU A 194 6.39 -5.26 -22.98
N LEU A 195 6.69 -6.48 -23.37
CA LEU A 195 7.81 -6.71 -24.28
C LEU A 195 7.54 -6.06 -25.65
N PRO A 196 8.58 -5.61 -26.37
CA PRO A 196 8.41 -4.99 -27.67
C PRO A 196 7.55 -5.83 -28.63
N GLY A 197 6.52 -5.22 -29.22
CA GLY A 197 5.57 -5.88 -30.11
C GLY A 197 4.49 -6.75 -29.43
N MET A 198 4.56 -6.94 -28.12
CA MET A 198 3.57 -7.74 -27.37
C MET A 198 2.28 -6.96 -27.13
N ARG A 199 1.14 -7.58 -27.36
CA ARG A 199 -0.19 -7.06 -27.01
C ARG A 199 -0.57 -7.49 -25.59
N VAL A 200 -1.53 -6.79 -24.98
CA VAL A 200 -2.07 -7.16 -23.66
C VAL A 200 -2.60 -8.60 -23.64
N SER A 201 -3.26 -9.04 -24.72
CA SER A 201 -3.76 -10.41 -24.84
C SER A 201 -2.65 -11.46 -24.81
N ASP A 202 -1.50 -11.15 -25.39
CA ASP A 202 -0.35 -12.05 -25.43
C ASP A 202 0.32 -12.10 -24.06
N CYS A 203 0.45 -10.94 -23.42
CA CYS A 203 0.95 -10.83 -22.06
C CYS A 203 0.07 -11.60 -21.04
N LEU A 204 -1.26 -11.53 -21.19
CA LEU A 204 -2.19 -12.32 -20.36
C LEU A 204 -1.99 -13.83 -20.55
N ARG A 205 -1.75 -14.30 -21.77
CA ARG A 205 -1.52 -15.73 -22.05
C ARG A 205 -0.18 -16.21 -21.52
N GLU A 206 0.87 -15.41 -21.70
CA GLU A 206 2.25 -15.82 -21.42
C GLU A 206 2.66 -15.53 -19.97
N TYR A 207 2.38 -14.34 -19.49
CA TYR A 207 2.82 -13.86 -18.17
C TYR A 207 1.71 -13.76 -17.12
N GLN A 208 0.44 -13.89 -17.52
CA GLN A 208 -0.75 -13.72 -16.66
C GLN A 208 -0.89 -12.30 -16.08
N THR A 209 -0.33 -11.32 -16.76
CA THR A 209 -0.25 -9.91 -16.39
C THR A 209 -0.70 -9.01 -17.55
N GLY A 210 -0.54 -7.70 -17.42
CA GLY A 210 -0.78 -6.72 -18.49
C GLY A 210 -2.14 -6.01 -18.45
N ALA A 211 -3.08 -6.52 -17.66
CA ALA A 211 -4.43 -5.95 -17.48
C ALA A 211 -4.80 -5.88 -15.99
N LEU A 212 -5.95 -5.29 -15.69
CA LEU A 212 -6.57 -5.31 -14.37
C LEU A 212 -7.79 -6.24 -14.38
N ARG A 213 -8.05 -6.91 -13.25
CA ARG A 213 -9.22 -7.76 -13.10
C ARG A 213 -10.47 -6.89 -12.90
N ARG A 214 -11.56 -7.28 -13.57
CA ARG A 214 -12.87 -6.68 -13.37
C ARG A 214 -13.39 -6.96 -11.96
N LYS A 215 -14.29 -6.11 -11.48
CA LYS A 215 -15.01 -6.32 -10.23
C LYS A 215 -15.86 -7.62 -10.28
N PRO A 216 -16.26 -8.18 -9.13
CA PRO A 216 -17.10 -9.38 -9.10
C PRO A 216 -18.46 -9.21 -9.80
N ASP A 217 -18.99 -8.00 -9.87
CA ASP A 217 -20.21 -7.64 -10.59
C ASP A 217 -20.03 -7.59 -12.12
N GLY A 218 -18.81 -7.83 -12.62
CA GLY A 218 -18.45 -7.75 -14.04
C GLY A 218 -18.10 -6.35 -14.54
N GLY A 219 -18.27 -5.31 -13.72
CA GLY A 219 -17.87 -3.94 -14.03
C GLY A 219 -16.35 -3.75 -14.09
N PRO A 220 -15.85 -2.68 -14.73
CA PRO A 220 -14.44 -2.35 -14.72
C PRO A 220 -13.99 -1.99 -13.30
N PHE A 221 -12.69 -2.20 -13.00
CA PHE A 221 -12.09 -1.62 -11.81
C PHE A 221 -12.00 -0.10 -11.98
N GLU A 222 -12.44 0.64 -10.98
CA GLU A 222 -12.53 2.10 -11.01
C GLU A 222 -11.31 2.72 -10.35
N ASP A 223 -10.92 3.90 -10.80
CA ASP A 223 -9.79 4.65 -10.26
C ASP A 223 -10.16 5.54 -9.05
N VAL A 224 -11.40 5.44 -8.57
CA VAL A 224 -11.88 6.07 -7.33
C VAL A 224 -12.47 5.01 -6.42
N ILE A 225 -11.96 4.92 -5.20
CA ILE A 225 -12.49 4.04 -4.15
C ILE A 225 -12.91 4.89 -2.96
N TYR A 226 -14.17 4.80 -2.59
CA TYR A 226 -14.67 5.34 -1.33
C TYR A 226 -14.27 4.40 -0.19
N SER A 227 -13.61 4.95 0.80
CA SER A 227 -13.08 4.18 1.91
C SER A 227 -13.23 4.97 3.21
N GLU A 228 -13.55 4.29 4.27
CA GLU A 228 -13.50 4.85 5.61
C GLU A 228 -12.09 4.78 6.19
N ARG A 229 -11.92 5.40 7.37
CA ARG A 229 -10.72 5.15 8.19
C ARG A 229 -10.70 3.69 8.58
N THR A 230 -9.51 3.15 8.78
CA THR A 230 -9.36 1.77 9.27
C THR A 230 -10.25 1.55 10.49
N PRO A 231 -11.18 0.60 10.46
CA PRO A 231 -12.11 0.29 11.54
C PRO A 231 -11.38 0.02 12.86
N ARG A 232 -12.09 0.19 13.98
CA ARG A 232 -11.47 0.02 15.30
C ARG A 232 -11.08 -1.44 15.55
N ASP A 233 -11.92 -2.37 15.18
CA ASP A 233 -11.67 -3.80 15.28
C ASP A 233 -10.39 -4.22 14.52
N GLU A 234 -10.19 -3.71 13.31
CA GLU A 234 -8.93 -3.93 12.58
C GLU A 234 -7.72 -3.32 13.32
N ARG A 235 -7.86 -2.11 13.87
CA ARG A 235 -6.78 -1.45 14.63
C ARG A 235 -6.44 -2.17 15.93
N ASP A 236 -7.43 -2.77 16.58
CA ASP A 236 -7.24 -3.55 17.80
C ASP A 236 -6.50 -4.89 17.52
N MET A 237 -6.52 -5.36 16.25
CA MET A 237 -5.75 -6.54 15.82
C MET A 237 -4.28 -6.25 15.51
N ALA A 238 -3.97 -5.01 15.12
CA ALA A 238 -2.62 -4.60 14.75
C ALA A 238 -2.39 -3.12 15.11
N ASP A 239 -1.63 -2.85 16.16
CA ASP A 239 -1.24 -1.48 16.53
C ASP A 239 -0.12 -0.97 15.61
N HIS A 240 -0.50 -0.76 14.35
CA HIS A 240 0.41 -0.23 13.32
C HIS A 240 -0.09 1.13 12.82
N PRO A 241 0.78 2.17 12.78
CA PRO A 241 0.36 3.54 12.47
C PRO A 241 -0.20 3.73 11.04
N SER A 242 0.18 2.85 10.11
CA SER A 242 -0.23 2.89 8.70
C SER A 242 -1.15 1.73 8.31
N LEU A 243 -1.87 1.13 9.27
CA LEU A 243 -2.79 0.04 8.97
C LEU A 243 -3.84 0.49 7.94
N LYS A 244 -3.88 -0.18 6.80
CA LYS A 244 -4.89 0.07 5.75
C LYS A 244 -6.09 -0.84 5.94
N PRO A 245 -7.34 -0.35 5.70
CA PRO A 245 -8.53 -1.18 5.87
C PRO A 245 -8.59 -2.34 4.88
N GLN A 246 -9.05 -3.48 5.36
CA GLN A 246 -9.18 -4.69 4.56
C GLN A 246 -10.13 -4.51 3.38
N SER A 247 -11.23 -3.76 3.56
CA SER A 247 -12.18 -3.44 2.50
C SER A 247 -11.54 -2.71 1.30
N LEU A 248 -10.53 -1.88 1.52
CA LEU A 248 -9.76 -1.23 0.46
C LEU A 248 -8.78 -2.20 -0.20
N LEU A 249 -7.95 -2.87 0.63
CA LEU A 249 -6.85 -3.68 0.12
C LEU A 249 -7.33 -4.90 -0.66
N ARG A 250 -8.44 -5.54 -0.24
CA ARG A 250 -9.03 -6.66 -0.99
C ARG A 250 -9.46 -6.25 -2.41
N GLN A 251 -10.00 -5.03 -2.60
CA GLN A 251 -10.33 -4.51 -3.93
C GLN A 251 -9.09 -4.32 -4.79
N ILE A 252 -8.03 -3.71 -4.23
CA ILE A 252 -6.78 -3.45 -4.95
C ILE A 252 -6.08 -4.77 -5.30
N VAL A 253 -5.94 -5.69 -4.35
CA VAL A 253 -5.33 -7.01 -4.56
C VAL A 253 -6.11 -7.81 -5.59
N HIS A 254 -7.46 -7.79 -5.54
CA HIS A 254 -8.30 -8.43 -6.55
C HIS A 254 -8.02 -7.87 -7.95
N ALA A 255 -7.96 -6.55 -8.09
CA ALA A 255 -7.72 -5.88 -9.38
C ALA A 255 -6.32 -6.15 -9.93
N ALA A 256 -5.32 -6.31 -9.06
CA ALA A 256 -3.92 -6.45 -9.43
C ALA A 256 -3.59 -7.75 -10.17
N LEU A 257 -4.41 -8.80 -10.02
CA LEU A 257 -4.23 -10.10 -10.67
C LEU A 257 -5.34 -10.35 -11.71
N PRO A 258 -5.12 -10.05 -12.99
CA PRO A 258 -6.17 -10.04 -14.01
C PRO A 258 -6.89 -11.39 -14.20
N LEU A 259 -6.19 -12.51 -14.00
CA LEU A 259 -6.75 -13.86 -14.10
C LEU A 259 -7.10 -14.46 -12.71
N GLY A 260 -6.92 -13.73 -11.63
CA GLY A 260 -7.13 -14.21 -10.27
C GLY A 260 -6.08 -15.22 -9.81
N LEU A 261 -4.99 -15.33 -10.53
CA LEU A 261 -3.85 -16.23 -10.27
C LEU A 261 -2.56 -15.43 -10.25
N GLY A 262 -1.57 -15.94 -9.51
CA GLY A 262 -0.26 -15.33 -9.43
C GLY A 262 0.13 -14.93 -8.02
N ILE A 263 1.27 -14.26 -7.90
CA ILE A 263 1.88 -13.84 -6.63
C ILE A 263 1.79 -12.33 -6.49
N ILE A 264 1.14 -11.88 -5.42
CA ILE A 264 1.19 -10.49 -4.95
C ILE A 264 2.42 -10.32 -4.06
N MET A 265 3.15 -9.23 -4.23
CA MET A 265 4.26 -8.85 -3.38
C MET A 265 3.94 -7.56 -2.60
N ASP A 266 4.22 -7.57 -1.29
CA ASP A 266 4.26 -6.36 -0.46
C ASP A 266 5.64 -6.20 0.17
N PRO A 267 6.54 -5.38 -0.41
CA PRO A 267 7.90 -5.20 0.08
C PRO A 267 8.01 -4.37 1.37
N PHE A 268 6.92 -3.74 1.82
CA PHE A 268 6.85 -2.95 3.04
C PHE A 268 5.65 -3.39 3.89
N SER A 269 5.61 -4.69 4.21
CA SER A 269 4.38 -5.32 4.72
C SER A 269 3.92 -4.84 6.09
N GLY A 270 4.81 -4.26 6.92
CA GLY A 270 4.45 -3.75 8.25
C GLY A 270 3.70 -4.78 9.08
N SER A 271 2.46 -4.48 9.44
CA SER A 271 1.57 -5.42 10.14
C SER A 271 0.95 -6.49 9.24
N GLY A 272 1.23 -6.50 7.92
CA GLY A 272 0.76 -7.52 6.98
C GLY A 272 -0.62 -7.27 6.39
N SER A 273 -1.10 -6.04 6.33
CA SER A 273 -2.46 -5.73 5.83
C SER A 273 -2.71 -6.20 4.40
N THR A 274 -1.75 -5.99 3.48
CA THR A 274 -1.85 -6.45 2.08
C THR A 274 -1.81 -7.98 2.00
N VAL A 275 -0.94 -8.60 2.78
CA VAL A 275 -0.82 -10.07 2.85
C VAL A 275 -2.12 -10.68 3.39
N ALA A 276 -2.72 -10.07 4.41
CA ALA A 276 -4.02 -10.50 4.94
C ALA A 276 -5.14 -10.35 3.90
N ALA A 277 -5.14 -9.27 3.11
CA ALA A 277 -6.10 -9.07 2.04
C ALA A 277 -5.94 -10.12 0.92
N ALA A 278 -4.71 -10.48 0.57
CA ALA A 278 -4.41 -11.53 -0.39
C ALA A 278 -4.89 -12.90 0.10
N GLU A 279 -4.60 -13.23 1.37
CA GLU A 279 -5.06 -14.47 1.99
C GLU A 279 -6.59 -14.58 2.02
N ALA A 280 -7.27 -13.49 2.42
CA ALA A 280 -8.73 -13.44 2.49
C ALA A 280 -9.43 -13.73 1.16
N ILE A 281 -8.84 -13.31 0.02
CA ILE A 281 -9.39 -13.59 -1.32
C ILE A 281 -8.77 -14.81 -2.00
N GLY A 282 -7.94 -15.57 -1.28
CA GLY A 282 -7.41 -16.87 -1.72
C GLY A 282 -6.29 -16.78 -2.77
N VAL A 283 -5.55 -15.67 -2.86
CA VAL A 283 -4.41 -15.53 -3.76
C VAL A 283 -3.07 -15.66 -3.04
N LEU A 284 -2.04 -16.08 -3.78
CA LEU A 284 -0.69 -16.21 -3.23
C LEU A 284 -0.09 -14.83 -2.95
N SER A 285 0.59 -14.69 -1.82
CA SER A 285 1.33 -13.46 -1.54
C SER A 285 2.61 -13.69 -0.78
N ILE A 286 3.54 -12.75 -0.96
CA ILE A 286 4.79 -12.70 -0.22
C ILE A 286 5.03 -11.27 0.26
N GLY A 287 5.20 -11.11 1.57
CA GLY A 287 5.53 -9.84 2.21
C GLY A 287 6.95 -9.84 2.76
N THR A 288 7.61 -8.69 2.80
CA THR A 288 8.86 -8.52 3.53
C THR A 288 8.70 -7.44 4.58
N GLU A 289 9.28 -7.67 5.77
CA GLU A 289 9.34 -6.69 6.86
C GLU A 289 10.70 -6.78 7.55
N ARG A 290 11.44 -5.67 7.56
CA ARG A 290 12.78 -5.63 8.15
C ARG A 290 12.76 -5.43 9.67
N HIS A 291 11.69 -4.82 10.20
CA HIS A 291 11.58 -4.52 11.62
C HIS A 291 11.00 -5.72 12.37
N VAL A 292 11.80 -6.32 13.26
CA VAL A 292 11.41 -7.54 13.98
C VAL A 292 10.09 -7.40 14.75
N GLY A 293 9.82 -6.24 15.34
CA GLY A 293 8.58 -5.97 16.07
C GLY A 293 7.34 -6.03 15.18
N TYR A 294 7.40 -5.45 13.99
CA TYR A 294 6.31 -5.51 13.02
C TYR A 294 6.20 -6.88 12.37
N PHE A 295 7.32 -7.56 12.11
CA PHE A 295 7.31 -8.94 11.67
C PHE A 295 6.60 -9.88 12.67
N GLU A 296 6.89 -9.77 13.97
CA GLU A 296 6.21 -10.56 15.00
C GLU A 296 4.75 -10.10 15.24
N MET A 297 4.45 -8.81 15.03
CA MET A 297 3.08 -8.30 15.00
C MET A 297 2.27 -8.92 13.86
N SER A 298 2.80 -8.93 12.64
CA SER A 298 2.13 -9.46 11.46
C SER A 298 1.79 -10.94 11.61
N ARG A 299 2.61 -11.73 12.30
CA ARG A 299 2.31 -13.14 12.61
C ARG A 299 0.99 -13.33 13.34
N ARG A 300 0.62 -12.38 14.22
CA ARG A 300 -0.62 -12.40 14.99
C ARG A 300 -1.77 -11.70 14.29
N ALA A 301 -1.46 -10.66 13.54
CA ALA A 301 -2.45 -9.80 12.90
C ALA A 301 -3.00 -10.41 11.59
N VAL A 302 -2.14 -10.98 10.75
CA VAL A 302 -2.54 -11.48 9.42
C VAL A 302 -3.67 -12.51 9.48
N PRO A 303 -3.62 -13.56 10.33
CA PRO A 303 -4.72 -14.54 10.40
C PRO A 303 -6.04 -13.89 10.82
N LYS A 304 -6.01 -12.92 11.74
CA LYS A 304 -7.20 -12.22 12.23
C LYS A 304 -7.79 -11.30 11.18
N LEU A 305 -6.94 -10.47 10.54
CA LEU A 305 -7.35 -9.55 9.48
C LEU A 305 -7.89 -10.30 8.26
N ALA A 306 -7.28 -11.44 7.89
CA ALA A 306 -7.74 -12.27 6.79
C ALA A 306 -9.12 -12.89 7.05
N GLY A 307 -9.41 -13.27 8.31
CA GLY A 307 -10.69 -13.83 8.74
C GLY A 307 -11.83 -12.83 8.91
N LEU A 308 -11.57 -11.52 8.74
CA LEU A 308 -12.61 -10.51 8.85
C LEU A 308 -13.60 -10.58 7.67
N GLU A 309 -14.89 -10.45 7.97
CA GLU A 309 -15.90 -10.15 6.96
C GLU A 309 -15.86 -8.66 6.62
N THR A 310 -15.68 -8.33 5.35
CA THR A 310 -15.69 -6.95 4.87
C THR A 310 -17.04 -6.58 4.24
N ALA A 311 -17.34 -5.28 4.17
CA ALA A 311 -18.58 -4.77 3.55
C ALA A 311 -18.73 -5.19 2.07
N ILE A 312 -17.66 -5.53 1.37
CA ILE A 312 -17.69 -6.02 -0.02
C ILE A 312 -18.31 -7.43 -0.11
N GLU A 313 -18.19 -8.23 0.96
CA GLU A 313 -18.74 -9.58 1.04
C GLU A 313 -20.20 -9.59 1.49
N ARG A 314 -20.75 -8.43 1.87
CA ARG A 314 -22.18 -8.24 2.24
C ARG A 314 -22.92 -7.56 1.09
N PRO A 315 -23.55 -8.31 0.16
CA PRO A 315 -24.37 -7.70 -0.87
C PRO A 315 -25.57 -6.99 -0.21
N GLY A 316 -25.61 -5.66 -0.27
CA GLY A 316 -26.79 -4.89 0.14
C GLY A 316 -26.60 -3.67 1.04
N GLN A 317 -25.36 -3.34 1.48
CA GLN A 317 -25.14 -2.24 2.42
C GLN A 317 -24.33 -1.04 1.88
N LEU A 318 -24.21 -0.85 0.58
CA LEU A 318 -23.68 0.38 -0.02
C LEU A 318 -24.81 1.28 -0.57
N ALA A 319 -25.79 1.61 0.28
CA ALA A 319 -26.63 2.78 0.06
C ALA A 319 -26.00 3.93 0.86
N PHE A 320 -25.12 4.70 0.22
CA PHE A 320 -24.74 6.00 0.77
C PHE A 320 -25.93 6.94 0.61
N SER A 321 -26.53 7.39 1.72
CA SER A 321 -27.35 8.59 1.73
C SER A 321 -26.43 9.76 1.37
N MET A 322 -26.63 10.32 0.19
CA MET A 322 -26.17 11.67 -0.13
C MET A 322 -27.19 12.63 0.47
N ASP A 323 -26.96 13.06 1.71
CA ASP A 323 -27.56 14.22 2.34
C ASP A 323 -26.46 15.21 2.71
#